data_39b63cc41f9ef82d9bdc13c42928014f
#
_entry.id   39b63cc41f9ef82d9bdc13c42928014f
#
_cell.length_a   1.000
_cell.length_b   1.000
_cell.length_c   1.000
_cell.angle_alpha   90.00
_cell.angle_beta   90.00
_cell.angle_gamma   90.00
#
_symmetry.space_group_name_H-M   'P 1'
#
loop_
_entity.id
_entity.type
_entity.pdbx_description
1 polymer ?
#
loop_
_entity_poly.entity_id
_entity_poly.type
_entity_poly.pdbx_seq_one_letter_code
_entity_poly.pdbx_strand_id
1 'polypeptide(L)'
;MKLAVHITFFYRDEKLDDRWTNAKDKFPYLRKIINEYNQYPLKVDIFIHTNKKFNLLDLKYNTYTNGKIQLIKHNLYKYSLFKGKNYYLTWASRKTIKKQRNEYDFFIYQEDDIFIPLNAFNYWQTNKQDCLKNNLNLGFLRIELKDEIEYVSDLDMKIDKLMNLDKREYVINDVNPYCAFWIYDKTELNKWIKSKFWDLKNIHGKGAIVSNKLEKIGLNNFPILRYLIYSYKNKRPDSAMEASAIGINGLNLGWYKNTVLPIKNSNVDPDCRIYHLSNYYANEYETNMGTIKFDEIIS
;
A
#
# COMPACT_ATOMS: atom_id res chain seq x y z
N MET A 1 -21.96 -2.48 10.60
CA MET A 1 -20.55 -2.81 10.32
C MET A 1 -19.70 -1.57 10.50
N LYS A 2 -18.43 -1.73 10.90
CA LYS A 2 -17.48 -0.65 11.15
C LYS A 2 -16.18 -0.89 10.39
N LEU A 3 -15.66 0.15 9.76
CA LEU A 3 -14.38 0.16 9.07
C LEU A 3 -13.37 1.03 9.83
N ALA A 4 -12.16 0.52 10.04
CA ALA A 4 -11.01 1.30 10.48
C ALA A 4 -10.12 1.60 9.28
N VAL A 5 -9.89 2.87 9.01
CA VAL A 5 -8.95 3.34 7.96
C VAL A 5 -7.71 3.89 8.63
N HIS A 6 -6.56 3.31 8.31
CA HIS A 6 -5.25 3.72 8.80
C HIS A 6 -4.46 4.37 7.68
N ILE A 7 -4.28 5.69 7.75
CA ILE A 7 -3.54 6.47 6.75
C ILE A 7 -2.18 6.82 7.32
N THR A 8 -1.10 6.52 6.61
CA THR A 8 0.24 6.97 6.98
C THR A 8 0.59 8.26 6.27
N PHE A 9 0.86 9.29 7.07
CA PHE A 9 1.18 10.63 6.60
C PHE A 9 2.48 11.11 7.24
N PHE A 10 3.58 11.09 6.47
CA PHE A 10 4.86 11.58 6.96
C PHE A 10 4.91 13.11 6.81
N TYR A 11 4.77 13.82 7.93
CA TYR A 11 4.80 15.27 7.97
C TYR A 11 6.22 15.80 7.73
N ARG A 12 6.41 16.62 6.71
CA ARG A 12 7.62 17.37 6.39
C ARG A 12 7.32 18.85 6.39
N ASP A 13 8.20 19.65 6.99
CA ASP A 13 8.06 21.10 7.03
C ASP A 13 8.53 21.73 5.70
N GLU A 14 9.55 21.12 5.06
CA GLU A 14 10.21 21.64 3.86
C GLU A 14 10.17 20.62 2.72
N LYS A 15 10.19 21.13 1.50
CA LYS A 15 10.40 20.33 0.29
C LYS A 15 11.88 19.88 0.26
N LEU A 16 12.15 18.59 0.08
CA LEU A 16 13.50 18.04 0.05
C LEU A 16 14.10 18.06 -1.37
N ASP A 17 13.27 17.76 -2.35
CA ASP A 17 13.58 17.77 -3.79
C ASP A 17 12.27 17.81 -4.57
N ASP A 18 12.34 17.77 -5.90
CA ASP A 18 11.15 17.86 -6.74
C ASP A 18 10.16 16.71 -6.56
N ARG A 19 10.62 15.58 -6.05
CA ARG A 19 9.81 14.39 -5.76
C ARG A 19 9.10 14.42 -4.40
N TRP A 20 9.61 15.21 -3.45
CA TRP A 20 9.16 15.19 -2.07
C TRP A 20 8.57 16.52 -1.64
N THR A 21 7.28 16.66 -1.85
CA THR A 21 6.50 17.84 -1.44
C THR A 21 6.49 18.03 0.08
N ASN A 22 6.26 19.27 0.52
CA ASN A 22 6.01 19.52 1.95
C ASN A 22 4.64 18.96 2.37
N ALA A 23 4.37 18.90 3.68
CA ALA A 23 3.14 18.32 4.20
C ALA A 23 1.88 19.06 3.75
N LYS A 24 1.95 20.38 3.58
CA LYS A 24 0.78 21.20 3.20
C LYS A 24 0.36 20.95 1.77
N ASP A 25 1.30 20.64 0.86
CA ASP A 25 1.02 20.28 -0.53
C ASP A 25 0.22 18.97 -0.64
N LYS A 26 0.35 18.08 0.35
CA LYS A 26 -0.40 16.82 0.43
C LYS A 26 -1.75 16.94 1.15
N PHE A 27 -2.07 18.05 1.77
CA PHE A 27 -3.36 18.25 2.44
C PHE A 27 -4.56 18.12 1.50
N PRO A 28 -4.52 18.55 0.21
CA PRO A 28 -5.59 18.29 -0.74
C PRO A 28 -5.87 16.79 -0.94
N TYR A 29 -4.84 15.93 -0.93
CA TYR A 29 -5.01 14.48 -1.04
C TYR A 29 -5.74 13.92 0.17
N LEU A 30 -5.28 14.23 1.38
CA LEU A 30 -5.95 13.81 2.61
C LEU A 30 -7.40 14.29 2.66
N ARG A 31 -7.67 15.52 2.23
CA ARG A 31 -9.03 16.08 2.14
C ARG A 31 -9.91 15.24 1.21
N LYS A 32 -9.42 14.93 0.00
CA LYS A 32 -10.15 14.11 -0.98
C LYS A 32 -10.47 12.73 -0.41
N ILE A 33 -9.49 12.10 0.24
CA ILE A 33 -9.62 10.78 0.87
C ILE A 33 -10.66 10.82 2.01
N ILE A 34 -10.60 11.81 2.90
CA ILE A 34 -11.55 11.95 4.00
C ILE A 34 -12.97 12.16 3.49
N ASN A 35 -13.15 13.01 2.47
CA ASN A 35 -14.45 13.28 1.87
C ASN A 35 -15.05 12.04 1.22
N GLU A 36 -14.24 11.18 0.60
CA GLU A 36 -14.68 9.89 0.05
C GLU A 36 -15.19 8.96 1.14
N TYR A 37 -14.42 8.77 2.21
CA TYR A 37 -14.85 7.89 3.32
C TYR A 37 -16.10 8.40 4.05
N ASN A 38 -16.40 9.69 3.97
CA ASN A 38 -17.64 10.24 4.49
C ASN A 38 -18.90 9.76 3.75
N GLN A 39 -18.73 9.25 2.52
CA GLN A 39 -19.82 8.75 1.67
C GLN A 39 -20.03 7.22 1.79
N TYR A 40 -19.18 6.51 2.50
CA TYR A 40 -19.30 5.06 2.64
C TYR A 40 -20.57 4.69 3.44
N PRO A 41 -21.30 3.62 3.05
CA PRO A 41 -22.57 3.23 3.71
C PRO A 41 -22.38 2.49 5.04
N LEU A 42 -21.21 2.57 5.64
CA LEU A 42 -20.87 1.97 6.92
C LEU A 42 -20.08 2.98 7.77
N LYS A 43 -20.12 2.80 9.08
CA LYS A 43 -19.36 3.69 9.97
C LYS A 43 -17.86 3.55 9.72
N VAL A 44 -17.18 4.66 9.43
CA VAL A 44 -15.75 4.71 9.13
C VAL A 44 -15.02 5.57 10.16
N ASP A 45 -14.12 4.98 10.92
CA ASP A 45 -13.19 5.71 11.78
C ASP A 45 -11.82 5.83 11.08
N ILE A 46 -11.31 7.06 10.95
CA ILE A 46 -10.04 7.36 10.27
C ILE A 46 -8.94 7.63 11.30
N PHE A 47 -7.82 6.94 11.18
CA PHE A 47 -6.64 7.07 12.02
C PHE A 47 -5.46 7.54 11.16
N ILE A 48 -5.08 8.82 11.28
CA ILE A 48 -3.95 9.39 10.56
C ILE A 48 -2.69 9.21 11.40
N HIS A 49 -1.80 8.34 10.97
CA HIS A 49 -0.52 8.07 11.60
C HIS A 49 0.53 9.04 11.09
N THR A 50 1.21 9.76 11.98
CA THR A 50 2.17 10.79 11.60
C THR A 50 3.37 10.83 12.57
N ASN A 51 4.48 11.43 12.12
CA ASN A 51 5.66 11.70 12.93
C ASN A 51 5.57 13.04 13.69
N LYS A 52 4.72 13.99 13.25
CA LYS A 52 4.53 15.31 13.84
C LYS A 52 3.04 15.63 13.91
N LYS A 53 2.57 16.18 15.03
CA LYS A 53 1.20 16.66 15.15
C LYS A 53 0.98 17.92 14.30
N PHE A 54 -0.19 18.04 13.72
CA PHE A 54 -0.69 19.21 13.02
C PHE A 54 -2.16 19.43 13.36
N ASN A 55 -2.70 20.59 13.01
CA ASN A 55 -4.12 20.87 13.22
C ASN A 55 -4.95 20.23 12.10
N LEU A 56 -5.89 19.35 12.44
CA LEU A 56 -6.77 18.71 11.46
C LEU A 56 -7.65 19.72 10.70
N LEU A 57 -7.95 20.87 11.28
CA LEU A 57 -8.71 21.95 10.61
C LEU A 57 -7.96 22.50 9.38
N ASP A 58 -6.63 22.41 9.35
CA ASP A 58 -5.83 22.86 8.21
C ASP A 58 -6.09 22.02 6.94
N LEU A 59 -6.62 20.80 7.10
CA LEU A 59 -7.01 19.96 5.96
C LEU A 59 -8.23 20.49 5.22
N LYS A 60 -9.09 21.33 5.86
CA LYS A 60 -10.29 21.93 5.26
C LYS A 60 -11.22 20.91 4.58
N TYR A 61 -11.39 19.71 5.17
CA TYR A 61 -12.33 18.71 4.69
C TYR A 61 -13.78 19.11 5.04
N ASN A 62 -14.76 18.54 4.34
CA ASN A 62 -16.18 18.69 4.66
C ASN A 62 -16.47 18.12 6.05
N THR A 63 -17.54 18.58 6.69
CA THR A 63 -17.94 18.04 7.99
C THR A 63 -17.99 16.50 7.91
N TYR A 64 -17.18 15.85 8.74
CA TYR A 64 -17.10 14.39 8.76
C TYR A 64 -18.15 13.86 9.74
N THR A 65 -19.15 13.17 9.22
CA THR A 65 -20.30 12.66 9.99
C THR A 65 -20.30 11.16 10.13
N ASN A 66 -19.49 10.45 9.33
CA ASN A 66 -19.51 8.99 9.22
C ASN A 66 -18.72 8.24 10.30
N GLY A 67 -18.12 8.96 11.23
CA GLY A 67 -17.33 8.39 12.33
C GLY A 67 -16.45 9.43 13.00
N LYS A 68 -15.22 9.04 13.37
CA LYS A 68 -14.23 9.97 13.97
C LYS A 68 -12.96 10.00 13.13
N ILE A 69 -12.26 11.14 13.20
CA ILE A 69 -10.89 11.29 12.66
C ILE A 69 -9.96 11.48 13.85
N GLN A 70 -8.91 10.67 13.92
CA GLN A 70 -7.92 10.71 15.00
C GLN A 70 -6.51 10.81 14.45
N LEU A 71 -5.77 11.82 14.92
CA LEU A 71 -4.34 11.96 14.63
C LEU A 71 -3.51 11.19 15.65
N ILE A 72 -2.66 10.27 15.19
CA ILE A 72 -1.79 9.43 16.02
C ILE A 72 -0.34 9.76 15.72
N LYS A 73 0.33 10.42 16.67
CA LYS A 73 1.76 10.72 16.55
C LYS A 73 2.58 9.50 16.93
N HIS A 74 3.56 9.16 16.09
CA HIS A 74 4.56 8.12 16.33
C HIS A 74 5.95 8.71 16.55
N ASN A 75 6.69 8.15 17.52
CA ASN A 75 8.10 8.43 17.65
C ASN A 75 8.90 7.42 16.81
N LEU A 76 9.53 7.92 15.75
CA LEU A 76 10.32 7.09 14.83
C LEU A 76 11.80 6.97 15.23
N TYR A 77 12.19 7.45 16.42
CA TYR A 77 13.58 7.43 16.89
C TYR A 77 14.20 6.02 16.83
N LYS A 78 13.44 4.99 17.17
CA LYS A 78 13.90 3.59 17.08
C LYS A 78 14.32 3.14 15.67
N TYR A 79 13.84 3.85 14.65
CA TYR A 79 14.17 3.61 13.24
C TYR A 79 15.24 4.58 12.69
N SER A 80 15.82 5.45 13.54
CA SER A 80 16.81 6.47 13.15
C SER A 80 18.11 5.86 12.58
N LEU A 81 18.37 4.59 12.90
CA LEU A 81 19.52 3.83 12.37
C LEU A 81 19.32 3.34 10.94
N PHE A 82 18.10 3.44 10.40
CA PHE A 82 17.77 3.00 9.04
C PHE A 82 17.76 4.20 8.10
N LYS A 83 18.28 4.00 6.89
CA LYS A 83 18.11 4.94 5.80
C LYS A 83 16.62 5.00 5.44
N GLY A 84 16.09 6.19 5.18
CA GLY A 84 14.66 6.32 4.86
C GLY A 84 13.72 6.04 6.05
N LYS A 85 14.05 6.51 7.24
CA LYS A 85 13.24 6.31 8.46
C LYS A 85 11.76 6.69 8.32
N ASN A 86 11.42 7.57 7.38
CA ASN A 86 10.04 7.96 7.04
C ASN A 86 9.21 6.77 6.57
N TYR A 87 9.78 5.82 5.84
CA TYR A 87 9.10 4.61 5.37
C TYR A 87 8.68 3.67 6.50
N TYR A 88 9.35 3.77 7.65
CA TYR A 88 9.02 2.95 8.83
C TYR A 88 7.80 3.45 9.60
N LEU A 89 7.18 4.56 9.19
CA LEU A 89 5.89 4.99 9.73
C LEU A 89 4.80 3.94 9.49
N THR A 90 4.86 3.26 8.35
CA THR A 90 3.97 2.15 8.00
C THR A 90 3.99 1.03 9.05
N TRP A 91 5.18 0.71 9.56
CA TRP A 91 5.37 -0.29 10.62
C TRP A 91 4.94 0.20 12.00
N ALA A 92 5.08 1.50 12.25
CA ALA A 92 4.66 2.09 13.52
C ALA A 92 3.14 2.02 13.70
N SER A 93 2.36 2.12 12.62
CA SER A 93 0.89 2.02 12.63
C SER A 93 0.39 0.64 13.09
N ARG A 94 1.12 -0.43 12.81
CA ARG A 94 0.72 -1.82 13.11
C ARG A 94 0.40 -2.09 14.57
N LYS A 95 1.07 -1.39 15.50
CA LYS A 95 0.76 -1.51 16.94
C LYS A 95 -0.67 -1.05 17.25
N THR A 96 -1.12 0.04 16.63
CA THR A 96 -2.48 0.55 16.76
C THR A 96 -3.49 -0.39 16.12
N ILE A 97 -3.24 -0.80 14.88
CA ILE A 97 -4.08 -1.75 14.14
C ILE A 97 -4.30 -3.03 14.95
N LYS A 98 -3.21 -3.62 15.49
CA LYS A 98 -3.29 -4.82 16.32
C LYS A 98 -4.13 -4.63 17.58
N LYS A 99 -4.09 -3.46 18.22
CA LYS A 99 -4.92 -3.16 19.39
C LYS A 99 -6.42 -3.12 19.03
N GLN A 100 -6.74 -2.56 17.88
CA GLN A 100 -8.09 -2.34 17.41
C GLN A 100 -8.72 -3.53 16.68
N ARG A 101 -7.98 -4.63 16.47
CA ARG A 101 -8.38 -5.78 15.64
C ARG A 101 -9.74 -6.42 16.00
N ASN A 102 -10.24 -6.17 17.22
CA ASN A 102 -11.54 -6.68 17.69
C ASN A 102 -12.66 -5.64 17.68
N GLU A 103 -12.35 -4.38 17.40
CA GLU A 103 -13.27 -3.25 17.48
C GLU A 103 -13.98 -2.96 16.14
N TYR A 104 -13.43 -3.46 15.03
CA TYR A 104 -13.90 -3.21 13.67
C TYR A 104 -14.10 -4.51 12.91
N ASP A 105 -14.97 -4.43 11.89
CA ASP A 105 -15.28 -5.55 10.99
C ASP A 105 -14.30 -5.58 9.80
N PHE A 106 -13.87 -4.38 9.35
CA PHE A 106 -13.00 -4.19 8.21
C PHE A 106 -11.86 -3.22 8.56
N PHE A 107 -10.74 -3.40 7.86
CA PHE A 107 -9.52 -2.61 8.04
C PHE A 107 -8.93 -2.24 6.69
N ILE A 108 -8.61 -0.98 6.50
CA ILE A 108 -7.82 -0.47 5.39
C ILE A 108 -6.56 0.16 5.97
N TYR A 109 -5.41 -0.14 5.38
CA TYR A 109 -4.18 0.63 5.48
C TYR A 109 -3.88 1.25 4.12
N GLN A 110 -3.50 2.50 4.09
CA GLN A 110 -3.11 3.21 2.87
C GLN A 110 -2.09 4.31 3.14
N GLU A 111 -1.39 4.72 2.09
CA GLU A 111 -0.57 5.92 2.09
C GLU A 111 -1.42 7.18 1.86
N ASP A 112 -0.84 8.35 2.14
CA ASP A 112 -1.54 9.64 2.18
C ASP A 112 -1.96 10.19 0.81
N ASP A 113 -1.55 9.55 -0.26
CA ASP A 113 -1.86 9.90 -1.64
C ASP A 113 -2.58 8.77 -2.41
N ILE A 114 -3.02 7.75 -1.72
CA ILE A 114 -3.83 6.67 -2.30
C ILE A 114 -5.31 6.94 -2.05
N PHE A 115 -6.07 7.07 -3.12
CA PHE A 115 -7.51 7.27 -3.08
C PHE A 115 -8.23 5.97 -3.43
N ILE A 116 -9.07 5.50 -2.52
CA ILE A 116 -9.83 4.26 -2.66
C ILE A 116 -11.31 4.65 -2.81
N PRO A 117 -11.88 4.60 -4.02
CA PRO A 117 -13.29 4.90 -4.22
C PRO A 117 -14.20 3.82 -3.65
N LEU A 118 -15.44 4.17 -3.34
CA LEU A 118 -16.43 3.24 -2.77
C LEU A 118 -16.65 2.00 -3.66
N ASN A 119 -16.61 2.12 -4.98
CA ASN A 119 -16.73 0.98 -5.88
C ASN A 119 -15.57 -0.01 -5.75
N ALA A 120 -14.35 0.44 -5.46
CA ALA A 120 -13.22 -0.46 -5.17
C ALA A 120 -13.42 -1.24 -3.86
N PHE A 121 -14.03 -0.63 -2.85
CA PHE A 121 -14.41 -1.34 -1.63
C PHE A 121 -15.51 -2.39 -1.91
N ASN A 122 -16.53 -2.04 -2.69
CA ASN A 122 -17.60 -2.97 -3.08
C ASN A 122 -17.06 -4.12 -3.95
N TYR A 123 -16.15 -3.83 -4.88
CA TYR A 123 -15.43 -4.82 -5.67
C TYR A 123 -14.72 -5.84 -4.78
N TRP A 124 -13.99 -5.37 -3.76
CA TRP A 124 -13.33 -6.24 -2.80
C TRP A 124 -14.33 -7.10 -2.03
N GLN A 125 -15.40 -6.52 -1.51
CA GLN A 125 -16.43 -7.28 -0.78
C GLN A 125 -17.05 -8.40 -1.61
N THR A 126 -17.29 -8.13 -2.90
CA THR A 126 -17.94 -9.07 -3.82
C THR A 126 -17.02 -10.22 -4.24
N ASN A 127 -15.74 -9.93 -4.48
CA ASN A 127 -14.85 -10.88 -5.17
C ASN A 127 -13.88 -11.62 -4.24
N LYS A 128 -13.64 -11.13 -3.01
CA LYS A 128 -12.58 -11.66 -2.15
C LYS A 128 -12.75 -13.13 -1.77
N GLN A 129 -13.97 -13.61 -1.58
CA GLN A 129 -14.23 -14.96 -1.07
C GLN A 129 -13.78 -16.04 -2.06
N ASP A 130 -13.97 -15.83 -3.35
CA ASP A 130 -13.55 -16.78 -4.38
C ASP A 130 -12.02 -16.86 -4.47
N CYS A 131 -11.36 -15.73 -4.29
CA CYS A 131 -9.90 -15.70 -4.23
C CYS A 131 -9.38 -16.43 -2.96
N LEU A 132 -9.94 -16.15 -1.79
CA LEU A 132 -9.49 -16.71 -0.51
C LEU A 132 -9.64 -18.22 -0.43
N LYS A 133 -10.73 -18.80 -0.96
CA LYS A 133 -10.94 -20.25 -1.04
C LYS A 133 -9.80 -20.95 -1.79
N ASN A 134 -9.18 -20.26 -2.75
CA ASN A 134 -8.11 -20.77 -3.59
C ASN A 134 -6.70 -20.32 -3.14
N ASN A 135 -6.56 -19.75 -1.95
CA ASN A 135 -5.31 -19.18 -1.41
C ASN A 135 -4.72 -18.05 -2.28
N LEU A 136 -5.59 -17.25 -2.91
CA LEU A 136 -5.23 -16.13 -3.76
C LEU A 136 -5.61 -14.81 -3.08
N ASN A 137 -4.91 -13.74 -3.45
CA ASN A 137 -5.27 -12.37 -3.11
C ASN A 137 -6.07 -11.75 -4.26
N LEU A 138 -7.15 -11.09 -3.94
CA LEU A 138 -7.80 -10.21 -4.89
C LEU A 138 -6.91 -8.99 -5.14
N GLY A 139 -6.59 -8.75 -6.41
CA GLY A 139 -5.72 -7.66 -6.83
C GLY A 139 -6.44 -6.34 -7.01
N PHE A 140 -5.64 -5.28 -6.98
CA PHE A 140 -6.04 -3.93 -7.37
C PHE A 140 -4.98 -3.36 -8.30
N LEU A 141 -5.36 -2.33 -9.05
CA LEU A 141 -4.45 -1.59 -9.90
C LEU A 141 -4.40 -0.13 -9.46
N ARG A 142 -3.19 0.35 -9.21
CA ARG A 142 -2.95 1.74 -8.86
C ARG A 142 -2.87 2.57 -10.14
N ILE A 143 -3.80 3.51 -10.28
CA ILE A 143 -4.01 4.32 -11.48
C ILE A 143 -3.49 5.73 -11.27
N GLU A 144 -2.86 6.26 -12.28
CA GLU A 144 -2.50 7.66 -12.42
C GLU A 144 -3.12 8.25 -13.70
N LEU A 145 -3.39 9.55 -13.64
CA LEU A 145 -3.96 10.28 -14.77
C LEU A 145 -2.89 11.14 -15.45
N LYS A 146 -2.85 11.02 -16.77
CA LYS A 146 -2.10 11.93 -17.64
C LYS A 146 -2.97 12.27 -18.85
N ASP A 147 -3.25 13.54 -19.06
CA ASP A 147 -4.10 14.02 -20.15
C ASP A 147 -5.46 13.28 -20.19
N GLU A 148 -6.08 13.10 -19.01
CA GLU A 148 -7.35 12.36 -18.79
C GLU A 148 -7.30 10.86 -19.12
N ILE A 149 -6.14 10.33 -19.53
CA ILE A 149 -5.92 8.91 -19.78
C ILE A 149 -5.46 8.22 -18.51
N GLU A 150 -6.02 7.04 -18.23
CA GLU A 150 -5.65 6.20 -17.09
C GLU A 150 -4.45 5.30 -17.40
N TYR A 151 -3.40 5.42 -16.60
CA TYR A 151 -2.19 4.59 -16.67
C TYR A 151 -2.02 3.78 -15.38
N VAL A 152 -1.52 2.55 -15.51
CA VAL A 152 -1.22 1.70 -14.35
C VAL A 152 0.18 2.03 -13.85
N SER A 153 0.26 2.63 -12.66
CA SER A 153 1.52 3.22 -12.16
C SER A 153 2.60 2.21 -11.77
N ASP A 154 2.23 0.97 -11.40
CA ASP A 154 3.18 -0.02 -10.86
C ASP A 154 3.63 -1.08 -11.88
N LEU A 155 3.14 -1.03 -13.11
CA LEU A 155 3.48 -1.99 -14.13
C LEU A 155 4.38 -1.36 -15.21
N ASP A 156 5.38 -2.12 -15.61
CA ASP A 156 6.28 -1.82 -16.73
C ASP A 156 6.05 -2.76 -17.94
N MET A 157 5.18 -3.76 -17.78
CA MET A 157 4.75 -4.67 -18.83
C MET A 157 3.28 -5.11 -18.64
N LYS A 158 2.66 -5.54 -19.74
CA LYS A 158 1.30 -6.09 -19.73
C LYS A 158 1.23 -7.40 -18.96
N ILE A 159 0.03 -7.77 -18.51
CA ILE A 159 -0.23 -9.02 -17.81
C ILE A 159 -0.85 -10.00 -18.82
N ASP A 160 -0.30 -11.22 -18.91
CA ASP A 160 -0.67 -12.21 -19.92
C ASP A 160 -1.15 -13.56 -19.35
N LYS A 161 -1.02 -13.77 -18.03
CA LYS A 161 -1.31 -15.06 -17.41
C LYS A 161 -2.76 -15.16 -16.97
N LEU A 162 -3.56 -15.86 -17.78
CA LEU A 162 -4.97 -16.13 -17.49
C LEU A 162 -5.12 -17.34 -16.57
N MET A 163 -6.15 -17.32 -15.73
CA MET A 163 -6.59 -18.47 -14.95
C MET A 163 -8.11 -18.47 -14.78
N ASN A 164 -8.68 -19.66 -14.67
CA ASN A 164 -10.10 -19.85 -14.40
C ASN A 164 -10.33 -20.33 -12.96
N LEU A 165 -11.21 -19.67 -12.23
CA LEU A 165 -11.68 -20.07 -10.92
C LEU A 165 -13.22 -20.13 -10.95
N ASP A 166 -13.80 -21.26 -10.61
CA ASP A 166 -15.25 -21.43 -10.42
C ASP A 166 -16.12 -20.76 -11.51
N LYS A 167 -15.78 -20.94 -12.80
CA LYS A 167 -16.46 -20.38 -13.98
C LYS A 167 -16.22 -18.89 -14.23
N ARG A 168 -15.29 -18.28 -13.56
CA ARG A 168 -14.90 -16.88 -13.79
C ARG A 168 -13.43 -16.80 -14.20
N GLU A 169 -13.15 -15.95 -15.16
CA GLU A 169 -11.81 -15.71 -15.66
C GLU A 169 -11.10 -14.63 -14.85
N TYR A 170 -9.82 -14.83 -14.60
CA TYR A 170 -8.92 -13.92 -13.89
C TYR A 170 -7.61 -13.80 -14.64
N VAL A 171 -6.94 -12.68 -14.46
CA VAL A 171 -5.53 -12.52 -14.84
C VAL A 171 -4.66 -12.48 -13.59
N ILE A 172 -3.48 -13.09 -13.65
CA ILE A 172 -2.50 -13.14 -12.54
C ILE A 172 -1.59 -11.92 -12.68
N ASN A 173 -1.59 -11.03 -11.68
CA ASN A 173 -0.57 -9.99 -11.58
C ASN A 173 0.68 -10.57 -10.91
N ASP A 174 1.59 -11.11 -11.71
CA ASP A 174 2.91 -11.58 -11.28
C ASP A 174 4.05 -10.62 -11.65
N VAL A 175 3.70 -9.44 -12.17
CA VAL A 175 4.63 -8.36 -12.47
C VAL A 175 4.91 -7.54 -11.21
N ASN A 176 3.90 -6.81 -10.71
CA ASN A 176 4.02 -6.06 -9.48
C ASN A 176 2.65 -5.88 -8.80
N PRO A 177 2.35 -6.59 -7.70
CA PRO A 177 1.08 -6.47 -6.97
C PRO A 177 1.07 -5.32 -5.96
N TYR A 178 2.08 -4.46 -5.94
CA TYR A 178 2.15 -3.32 -5.03
C TYR A 178 1.09 -2.28 -5.37
N CYS A 179 0.37 -1.80 -4.35
CA CYS A 179 -0.69 -0.80 -4.51
C CYS A 179 -0.65 0.29 -3.43
N ALA A 180 0.39 0.32 -2.57
CA ALA A 180 0.53 1.24 -1.44
C ALA A 180 -0.64 1.20 -0.43
N PHE A 181 -1.44 0.12 -0.43
CA PHE A 181 -2.51 -0.14 0.53
C PHE A 181 -2.76 -1.64 0.70
N TRP A 182 -3.56 -1.97 1.71
CA TRP A 182 -4.22 -3.28 1.83
C TRP A 182 -5.58 -3.13 2.50
N ILE A 183 -6.45 -4.10 2.25
CA ILE A 183 -7.80 -4.20 2.81
C ILE A 183 -8.06 -5.62 3.30
N TYR A 184 -8.56 -5.75 4.54
CA TYR A 184 -8.87 -7.03 5.15
C TYR A 184 -10.12 -6.95 6.01
N ASP A 185 -10.84 -8.06 6.10
CA ASP A 185 -11.79 -8.25 7.19
C ASP A 185 -11.07 -8.65 8.50
N LYS A 186 -11.83 -8.69 9.57
CA LYS A 186 -11.34 -9.05 10.91
C LYS A 186 -10.68 -10.43 10.95
N THR A 187 -11.20 -11.40 10.19
CA THR A 187 -10.68 -12.77 10.16
C THR A 187 -9.32 -12.82 9.45
N GLU A 188 -9.23 -12.21 8.27
CA GLU A 188 -7.99 -12.10 7.49
C GLU A 188 -6.92 -11.34 8.28
N LEU A 189 -7.28 -10.19 8.87
CA LEU A 189 -6.33 -9.41 9.66
C LEU A 189 -5.80 -10.21 10.86
N ASN A 190 -6.67 -10.95 11.58
CA ASN A 190 -6.24 -11.77 12.70
C ASN A 190 -5.34 -12.94 12.27
N LYS A 191 -5.58 -13.54 11.09
CA LYS A 191 -4.69 -14.55 10.49
C LYS A 191 -3.30 -13.95 10.21
N TRP A 192 -3.26 -12.74 9.64
CA TRP A 192 -2.00 -12.05 9.36
C TRP A 192 -1.24 -11.66 10.64
N ILE A 193 -1.92 -11.08 11.64
CA ILE A 193 -1.33 -10.69 12.92
C ILE A 193 -0.66 -11.89 13.65
N LYS A 194 -1.22 -13.09 13.48
CA LYS A 194 -0.65 -14.33 14.05
C LYS A 194 0.50 -14.89 13.22
N SER A 195 0.68 -14.46 11.99
CA SER A 195 1.73 -14.95 11.12
C SER A 195 3.09 -14.33 11.45
N LYS A 196 4.19 -15.00 10.99
CA LYS A 196 5.55 -14.45 11.08
C LYS A 196 5.75 -13.16 10.28
N PHE A 197 4.86 -12.85 9.34
CA PHE A 197 4.96 -11.68 8.45
C PHE A 197 4.40 -10.39 9.05
N TRP A 198 3.79 -10.45 10.23
CA TRP A 198 3.32 -9.24 10.89
C TRP A 198 4.44 -8.35 11.42
N ASP A 199 5.55 -8.93 11.83
CA ASP A 199 6.68 -8.20 12.43
C ASP A 199 7.77 -7.87 11.41
N LEU A 200 8.22 -6.60 11.41
CA LEU A 200 9.31 -6.09 10.58
C LEU A 200 10.58 -6.96 10.66
N LYS A 201 10.98 -7.36 11.86
CA LYS A 201 12.17 -8.19 12.11
C LYS A 201 12.17 -9.52 11.35
N ASN A 202 10.97 -10.07 11.09
CA ASN A 202 10.81 -11.34 10.37
C ASN A 202 10.80 -11.15 8.86
N ILE A 203 10.44 -9.94 8.39
CA ILE A 203 10.36 -9.61 6.97
C ILE A 203 11.71 -9.15 6.44
N HIS A 204 12.34 -8.19 7.10
CA HIS A 204 13.65 -7.68 6.68
C HIS A 204 14.82 -8.61 7.04
N GLY A 205 14.60 -9.58 7.93
CA GLY A 205 15.65 -10.46 8.42
C GLY A 205 16.79 -9.71 9.13
N LYS A 206 17.69 -10.45 9.76
CA LYS A 206 18.87 -9.87 10.42
C LYS A 206 19.86 -9.24 9.43
N GLY A 207 19.89 -9.77 8.19
CA GLY A 207 20.79 -9.30 7.13
C GLY A 207 20.50 -7.88 6.64
N ALA A 208 19.23 -7.50 6.46
CA ALA A 208 18.89 -6.14 6.04
C ALA A 208 19.23 -5.08 7.12
N ILE A 209 19.07 -5.43 8.40
CA ILE A 209 19.44 -4.56 9.52
C ILE A 209 20.95 -4.37 9.56
N VAL A 210 21.73 -5.45 9.38
CA VAL A 210 23.21 -5.40 9.35
C VAL A 210 23.70 -4.63 8.12
N SER A 211 23.09 -4.85 6.94
CA SER A 211 23.41 -4.13 5.69
C SER A 211 23.31 -2.62 5.86
N ASN A 212 22.18 -2.15 6.39
CA ASN A 212 21.96 -0.71 6.58
C ASN A 212 22.92 -0.09 7.62
N LYS A 213 23.35 -0.86 8.62
CA LYS A 213 24.38 -0.43 9.58
C LYS A 213 25.75 -0.34 8.92
N LEU A 214 26.14 -1.35 8.14
CA LEU A 214 27.41 -1.38 7.43
C LEU A 214 27.53 -0.28 6.37
N GLU A 215 26.43 0.04 5.69
CA GLU A 215 26.36 1.15 4.74
C GLU A 215 26.62 2.51 5.43
N LYS A 216 26.05 2.72 6.62
CA LYS A 216 26.27 3.94 7.40
C LYS A 216 27.70 4.14 7.91
N ILE A 217 28.44 3.06 8.14
CA ILE A 217 29.83 3.12 8.60
C ILE A 217 30.85 2.92 7.46
N GLY A 218 30.40 3.00 6.21
CA GLY A 218 31.25 2.97 5.02
C GLY A 218 31.87 1.60 4.70
N LEU A 219 31.43 0.51 5.35
CA LEU A 219 31.96 -0.84 5.13
C LEU A 219 31.40 -1.54 3.89
N ASN A 220 30.52 -0.89 3.13
CA ASN A 220 29.99 -1.41 1.84
C ASN A 220 31.05 -1.57 0.74
N ASN A 221 32.23 -1.00 0.93
CA ASN A 221 33.32 -1.07 -0.05
C ASN A 221 34.14 -2.39 0.04
N PHE A 222 33.85 -3.24 1.00
CA PHE A 222 34.51 -4.55 1.11
C PHE A 222 33.79 -5.60 0.24
N PRO A 223 34.44 -6.19 -0.81
CA PRO A 223 33.77 -7.09 -1.76
C PRO A 223 33.07 -8.31 -1.13
N ILE A 224 33.68 -8.91 -0.12
CA ILE A 224 33.14 -10.09 0.57
C ILE A 224 31.88 -9.75 1.37
N LEU A 225 31.89 -8.62 2.09
CA LEU A 225 30.75 -8.13 2.85
C LEU A 225 29.61 -7.71 1.91
N ARG A 226 29.94 -7.07 0.78
CA ARG A 226 28.99 -6.71 -0.25
C ARG A 226 28.32 -7.94 -0.87
N TYR A 227 29.05 -9.03 -1.13
CA TYR A 227 28.52 -10.29 -1.63
C TYR A 227 27.57 -10.95 -0.63
N LEU A 228 27.96 -11.04 0.63
CA LEU A 228 27.13 -11.61 1.71
C LEU A 228 25.84 -10.79 1.91
N ILE A 229 25.93 -9.47 1.83
CA ILE A 229 24.78 -8.56 1.90
C ILE A 229 23.85 -8.74 0.70
N TYR A 230 24.41 -8.84 -0.53
CA TYR A 230 23.65 -9.01 -1.76
C TYR A 230 22.93 -10.37 -1.84
N SER A 231 23.59 -11.44 -1.40
CA SER A 231 22.97 -12.77 -1.34
C SER A 231 21.80 -12.85 -0.33
N TYR A 232 21.78 -12.00 0.68
CA TYR A 232 20.67 -11.87 1.62
C TYR A 232 19.54 -10.94 1.11
N LYS A 233 19.88 -9.91 0.34
CA LYS A 233 18.91 -8.94 -0.24
C LYS A 233 18.00 -9.58 -1.28
N ASN A 234 18.52 -10.47 -2.11
CA ASN A 234 17.79 -11.05 -3.25
C ASN A 234 16.64 -12.02 -2.89
N LYS A 235 16.31 -12.16 -1.62
CA LYS A 235 15.27 -13.12 -1.19
C LYS A 235 13.98 -12.49 -0.67
N ARG A 236 13.86 -11.14 -0.62
CA ARG A 236 12.69 -10.47 0.01
C ARG A 236 12.50 -9.03 -0.50
N PRO A 237 11.26 -8.49 -0.48
CA PRO A 237 11.00 -7.09 -0.80
C PRO A 237 11.91 -6.17 0.02
N ASP A 238 12.66 -5.31 -0.65
CA ASP A 238 13.62 -4.40 -0.01
C ASP A 238 12.96 -3.20 0.65
N SER A 239 11.77 -2.82 0.19
CA SER A 239 11.06 -1.65 0.67
C SER A 239 10.19 -1.96 1.88
N ALA A 240 10.34 -1.16 2.93
CA ALA A 240 9.46 -1.23 4.09
C ALA A 240 8.00 -0.91 3.73
N MET A 241 7.78 -0.04 2.73
CA MET A 241 6.47 0.33 2.22
C MET A 241 5.83 -0.86 1.51
N GLU A 242 6.52 -1.46 0.53
CA GLU A 242 6.03 -2.63 -0.20
C GLU A 242 5.67 -3.78 0.74
N ALA A 243 6.59 -4.14 1.63
CA ALA A 243 6.35 -5.21 2.60
C ALA A 243 5.16 -4.91 3.54
N SER A 244 4.89 -3.64 3.86
CA SER A 244 3.74 -3.24 4.65
C SER A 244 2.43 -3.27 3.87
N ALA A 245 2.46 -2.92 2.58
CA ALA A 245 1.27 -2.73 1.76
C ALA A 245 0.82 -3.99 0.99
N ILE A 246 1.64 -5.03 0.89
CA ILE A 246 1.28 -6.24 0.14
C ILE A 246 0.33 -7.15 0.93
N GLY A 247 0.49 -7.24 2.24
CA GLY A 247 -0.39 -8.03 3.08
C GLY A 247 -0.01 -9.52 3.19
N ILE A 248 -0.95 -10.33 3.70
CA ILE A 248 -0.65 -11.69 4.17
C ILE A 248 -0.27 -12.66 3.06
N ASN A 249 -1.02 -12.68 1.98
CA ASN A 249 -0.80 -13.66 0.90
C ASN A 249 0.32 -13.22 -0.04
N GLY A 250 0.62 -11.93 -0.08
CA GLY A 250 1.68 -11.37 -0.90
C GLY A 250 3.10 -11.54 -0.32
N LEU A 251 3.25 -11.96 0.94
CA LEU A 251 4.55 -12.01 1.63
C LEU A 251 5.21 -13.39 1.63
N ASN A 252 4.73 -14.38 0.91
CA ASN A 252 5.37 -15.67 0.75
C ASN A 252 6.26 -15.71 -0.52
N LEU A 253 6.99 -16.81 -0.73
CA LEU A 253 7.88 -16.96 -1.89
C LEU A 253 7.17 -16.97 -3.26
N GLY A 254 5.85 -17.16 -3.27
CA GLY A 254 5.00 -17.12 -4.46
C GLY A 254 4.11 -15.89 -4.52
N TRP A 255 4.46 -14.82 -3.82
CA TRP A 255 3.59 -13.67 -3.59
C TRP A 255 3.09 -12.99 -4.87
N TYR A 256 3.89 -12.87 -5.92
CA TYR A 256 3.44 -12.33 -7.21
C TYR A 256 2.35 -13.18 -7.85
N LYS A 257 2.42 -14.50 -7.69
CA LYS A 257 1.47 -15.46 -8.26
C LYS A 257 0.16 -15.55 -7.48
N ASN A 258 0.10 -14.96 -6.29
CA ASN A 258 -1.07 -15.04 -5.43
C ASN A 258 -2.05 -13.90 -5.65
N THR A 259 -1.73 -12.94 -6.51
CA THR A 259 -2.57 -11.76 -6.77
C THR A 259 -3.27 -11.91 -8.11
N VAL A 260 -4.59 -11.88 -8.08
CA VAL A 260 -5.43 -12.08 -9.27
C VAL A 260 -6.46 -10.97 -9.41
N LEU A 261 -6.78 -10.64 -10.66
CA LEU A 261 -7.74 -9.62 -11.05
C LEU A 261 -8.84 -10.28 -11.89
N PRO A 262 -10.13 -10.18 -11.52
CA PRO A 262 -11.22 -10.69 -12.33
C PRO A 262 -11.28 -9.99 -13.69
N ILE A 263 -11.63 -10.75 -14.73
CA ILE A 263 -11.87 -10.23 -16.07
C ILE A 263 -13.36 -9.94 -16.22
N LYS A 264 -13.66 -8.80 -16.84
CA LYS A 264 -14.99 -8.34 -17.18
C LYS A 264 -14.94 -7.64 -18.55
N ASN A 265 -15.78 -8.09 -19.49
CA ASN A 265 -15.81 -7.54 -20.85
C ASN A 265 -14.43 -7.54 -21.53
N SER A 266 -13.73 -8.67 -21.47
CA SER A 266 -12.40 -8.89 -22.08
C SER A 266 -11.26 -8.00 -21.55
N ASN A 267 -11.48 -7.30 -20.44
CA ASN A 267 -10.43 -6.55 -19.75
C ASN A 267 -10.53 -6.78 -18.23
N VAL A 268 -9.59 -6.27 -17.46
CA VAL A 268 -9.65 -6.29 -16.00
C VAL A 268 -10.90 -5.54 -15.53
N ASP A 269 -11.57 -6.07 -14.49
CA ASP A 269 -12.74 -5.42 -13.91
C ASP A 269 -12.38 -3.98 -13.48
N PRO A 270 -13.02 -2.94 -14.06
CA PRO A 270 -12.65 -1.55 -13.81
C PRO A 270 -12.82 -1.10 -12.35
N ASP A 271 -13.61 -1.82 -11.56
CA ASP A 271 -13.79 -1.51 -10.15
C ASP A 271 -12.57 -1.88 -9.28
N CYS A 272 -11.54 -2.55 -9.85
CA CYS A 272 -10.27 -2.81 -9.17
C CYS A 272 -9.37 -1.56 -9.05
N ARG A 273 -9.76 -0.42 -9.65
CA ARG A 273 -8.94 0.79 -9.69
C ARG A 273 -8.92 1.50 -8.34
N ILE A 274 -7.70 1.84 -7.91
CA ILE A 274 -7.42 2.83 -6.89
C ILE A 274 -6.54 3.91 -7.51
N TYR A 275 -6.53 5.12 -6.96
CA TYR A 275 -5.85 6.24 -7.62
C TYR A 275 -4.69 6.75 -6.79
N HIS A 276 -3.55 6.95 -7.45
CA HIS A 276 -2.39 7.62 -6.90
C HIS A 276 -2.46 9.10 -7.22
N LEU A 277 -2.86 9.90 -6.23
CA LEU A 277 -3.23 11.30 -6.42
C LEU A 277 -2.06 12.21 -6.81
N SER A 278 -0.83 11.77 -6.60
CA SER A 278 0.35 12.54 -7.01
C SER A 278 0.61 12.50 -8.51
N ASN A 279 0.09 11.51 -9.22
CA ASN A 279 0.28 11.29 -10.66
C ASN A 279 1.76 11.35 -11.10
N TYR A 280 2.66 10.84 -10.25
CA TYR A 280 4.10 11.00 -10.41
C TYR A 280 4.66 10.15 -11.55
N TYR A 281 4.31 8.85 -11.58
CA TYR A 281 4.91 7.90 -12.53
C TYR A 281 4.42 8.10 -13.97
N ALA A 282 3.14 8.41 -14.16
CA ALA A 282 2.60 8.66 -15.49
C ALA A 282 3.17 9.93 -16.14
N ASN A 283 3.69 10.88 -15.35
CA ASN A 283 4.20 12.16 -15.83
C ASN A 283 5.74 12.24 -15.83
N GLU A 284 6.45 11.30 -15.20
CA GLU A 284 7.92 11.25 -15.24
C GLU A 284 8.42 10.29 -16.32
N TYR A 285 9.18 10.83 -17.28
CA TYR A 285 9.69 10.11 -18.45
C TYR A 285 10.89 9.20 -18.17
N GLU A 286 11.44 9.19 -16.95
CA GLU A 286 12.67 8.46 -16.62
C GLU A 286 12.45 7.03 -16.14
N THR A 287 11.20 6.60 -15.96
CA THR A 287 10.88 5.23 -15.53
C THR A 287 10.00 4.53 -16.55
N ASN A 288 10.15 3.22 -16.71
CA ASN A 288 9.23 2.41 -17.51
C ASN A 288 7.88 2.16 -16.79
N MET A 289 7.72 2.63 -15.56
CA MET A 289 6.48 2.53 -14.79
C MET A 289 5.50 3.62 -15.23
N GLY A 290 4.20 3.35 -15.13
CA GLY A 290 3.17 4.31 -15.51
C GLY A 290 3.03 4.55 -17.01
N THR A 291 3.52 3.62 -17.83
CA THR A 291 3.48 3.73 -19.30
C THR A 291 2.35 2.91 -19.94
N ILE A 292 1.76 1.98 -19.20
CA ILE A 292 0.72 1.08 -19.71
C ILE A 292 -0.65 1.68 -19.40
N LYS A 293 -1.46 1.89 -20.44
CA LYS A 293 -2.85 2.32 -20.27
C LYS A 293 -3.68 1.22 -19.64
N PHE A 294 -4.66 1.61 -18.81
CA PHE A 294 -5.56 0.65 -18.17
C PHE A 294 -6.31 -0.23 -19.18
N ASP A 295 -6.76 0.35 -20.28
CA ASP A 295 -7.51 -0.40 -21.30
C ASP A 295 -6.65 -1.38 -22.12
N GLU A 296 -5.32 -1.27 -22.02
CA GLU A 296 -4.36 -2.09 -22.76
C GLU A 296 -3.56 -3.05 -21.86
N ILE A 297 -4.01 -3.25 -20.61
CA ILE A 297 -3.22 -3.96 -19.60
C ILE A 297 -3.10 -5.46 -19.85
N ILE A 298 -4.10 -6.07 -20.47
CA ILE A 298 -4.07 -7.49 -20.87
C ILE A 298 -3.47 -7.58 -22.28
N SER A 299 -2.52 -8.51 -22.47
CA SER A 299 -1.91 -8.79 -23.77
C SER A 299 -2.64 -9.89 -24.52
#